data_e2922140b61a305b32ecbae4f5178c8e
#
_entry.id   e2922140b61a305b32ecbae4f5178c8e
#
_cell.length_a   1.000
_cell.length_b   1.000
_cell.length_c   1.000
_cell.angle_alpha   90.00
_cell.angle_beta   90.00
_cell.angle_gamma   90.00
#
_symmetry.space_group_name_H-M   'P 1'
#
loop_
_entity.id
_entity.type
_entity.pdbx_description
1 polymer ?
#
loop_
_entity_poly.entity_id
_entity_poly.type
_entity_poly.pdbx_seq_one_letter_code
_entity_poly.pdbx_strand_id
1 'polypeptide(L)'
;MPVKVLSGIDRIDLMDKVLKGRRVAVVTSGGAVNKDLVATLDVLVERYNVVKLFNAIYGVRGDFRYGETTPEYVDEKTGLTAYSIFCMDHVGPTAEMVKDVDVIVFDIREAGTRFFEYISLVASLMKACAAHKVPLVVLDRIAPIGGSIVEGTVCPPTMHNIVGDYELPSRIALTIGEFARYVNGEYGVGCDLTVIPVEGWKRNMYYDETDVPWLLPSPSLNCVNTNILYAGYCAFEGIASLSEGRGTSKPFELVGAPWLNAGKLVSELKKRDLPGIRFADVYFMPTASKHAKQLCYGIQSIITDRNECRPFLTALTIIDIIREMHPENIVYRDVTIGHTVREEESFPVFTRYIDKILATDAFSTGKMNAKELNDFYAPAREKYIERKKKYELYE
;
A
#
# COMPACT_ATOMS: atom_id res chain seq x y z
N MET A 1 -22.53 0.38 -17.77
CA MET A 1 -21.21 0.40 -18.43
C MET A 1 -20.23 1.00 -17.43
N PRO A 2 -18.99 0.53 -17.34
CA PRO A 2 -17.97 1.13 -16.48
C PRO A 2 -17.78 2.62 -16.77
N VAL A 3 -17.45 3.38 -15.76
CA VAL A 3 -17.20 4.82 -15.90
C VAL A 3 -15.87 5.03 -16.62
N LYS A 4 -15.85 5.88 -17.63
CA LYS A 4 -14.61 6.22 -18.34
C LYS A 4 -13.73 7.10 -17.48
N VAL A 5 -12.48 6.68 -17.30
CA VAL A 5 -11.49 7.36 -16.48
C VAL A 5 -10.19 7.52 -17.26
N LEU A 6 -9.58 8.70 -17.16
CA LEU A 6 -8.23 8.98 -17.63
C LEU A 6 -7.31 9.15 -16.43
N SER A 7 -6.32 8.28 -16.29
CA SER A 7 -5.25 8.43 -15.29
C SER A 7 -4.30 9.56 -15.67
N GLY A 8 -3.47 10.02 -14.76
CA GLY A 8 -2.50 11.11 -15.02
C GLY A 8 -1.63 10.86 -16.26
N ILE A 9 -1.22 9.59 -16.51
CA ILE A 9 -0.46 9.21 -17.71
C ILE A 9 -1.22 9.42 -19.02
N ASP A 10 -2.54 9.42 -19.00
CA ASP A 10 -3.38 9.64 -20.20
C ASP A 10 -3.55 11.13 -20.51
N ARG A 11 -3.18 12.01 -19.58
CA ARG A 11 -3.35 13.48 -19.71
C ARG A 11 -2.13 14.12 -20.37
N ILE A 12 -1.88 13.74 -21.63
CA ILE A 12 -0.71 14.19 -22.42
C ILE A 12 -0.63 15.72 -22.51
N ASP A 13 -1.77 16.39 -22.69
CA ASP A 13 -1.87 17.84 -22.75
C ASP A 13 -1.36 18.56 -21.49
N LEU A 14 -1.52 17.95 -20.32
CA LEU A 14 -1.01 18.46 -19.06
C LEU A 14 0.46 18.11 -18.87
N MET A 15 0.87 16.87 -19.21
CA MET A 15 2.26 16.46 -19.13
C MET A 15 3.16 17.28 -20.05
N ASP A 16 2.74 17.61 -21.27
CA ASP A 16 3.50 18.43 -22.20
C ASP A 16 3.88 19.79 -21.60
N LYS A 17 2.99 20.40 -20.81
CA LYS A 17 3.26 21.69 -20.16
C LYS A 17 4.40 21.68 -19.15
N VAL A 18 4.65 20.49 -18.54
CA VAL A 18 5.62 20.36 -17.45
C VAL A 18 6.84 19.51 -17.79
N LEU A 19 6.79 18.69 -18.86
CA LEU A 19 7.88 17.78 -19.21
C LEU A 19 8.61 18.14 -20.49
N LYS A 20 7.96 18.83 -21.43
CA LYS A 20 8.54 19.10 -22.77
C LYS A 20 9.84 19.90 -22.68
N GLY A 21 10.90 19.39 -23.31
CA GLY A 21 12.20 20.03 -23.36
C GLY A 21 13.06 19.84 -22.10
N ARG A 22 12.58 19.08 -21.11
CA ARG A 22 13.32 18.77 -19.87
C ARG A 22 13.99 17.42 -19.92
N ARG A 23 15.07 17.23 -19.16
CA ARG A 23 15.69 15.92 -18.87
C ARG A 23 14.89 15.26 -17.75
N VAL A 24 14.21 14.18 -18.08
CA VAL A 24 13.24 13.51 -17.20
C VAL A 24 13.85 12.28 -16.56
N ALA A 25 13.73 12.12 -15.26
CA ALA A 25 13.89 10.84 -14.60
C ALA A 25 12.52 10.24 -14.26
N VAL A 26 12.39 8.92 -14.32
CA VAL A 26 11.11 8.23 -14.13
C VAL A 26 11.19 7.25 -12.98
N VAL A 27 10.26 7.36 -12.03
CA VAL A 27 9.99 6.39 -10.96
C VAL A 27 8.69 5.67 -11.33
N THR A 28 8.75 4.37 -11.63
CA THR A 28 7.58 3.61 -12.05
C THR A 28 7.68 2.14 -11.65
N SER A 29 6.64 1.37 -11.94
CA SER A 29 6.58 -0.08 -11.71
C SER A 29 5.80 -0.80 -12.81
N GLY A 30 5.92 -2.12 -12.89
CA GLY A 30 5.29 -2.93 -13.95
C GLY A 30 3.76 -2.85 -14.04
N GLY A 31 3.08 -2.45 -12.96
CA GLY A 31 1.62 -2.24 -12.98
C GLY A 31 1.17 -0.88 -13.53
N ALA A 32 2.11 0.04 -13.83
CA ALA A 32 1.81 1.37 -14.32
C ALA A 32 1.67 1.35 -15.85
N VAL A 33 0.45 1.51 -16.34
CA VAL A 33 0.10 1.56 -17.77
C VAL A 33 -0.87 2.71 -18.06
N ASN A 34 -0.93 3.14 -19.32
CA ASN A 34 -1.96 4.04 -19.81
C ASN A 34 -3.28 3.28 -20.14
N LYS A 35 -4.31 3.97 -20.60
CA LYS A 35 -5.62 3.38 -20.99
C LYS A 35 -5.52 2.32 -22.10
N ASP A 36 -4.49 2.41 -22.94
CA ASP A 36 -4.25 1.49 -24.06
C ASP A 36 -3.32 0.32 -23.67
N LEU A 37 -3.08 0.12 -22.36
CA LEU A 37 -2.21 -0.92 -21.78
C LEU A 37 -0.72 -0.79 -22.14
N VAL A 38 -0.29 0.37 -22.60
CA VAL A 38 1.12 0.66 -22.83
C VAL A 38 1.78 1.07 -21.52
N ALA A 39 2.92 0.46 -21.17
CA ALA A 39 3.65 0.80 -19.95
C ALA A 39 3.98 2.29 -19.89
N THR A 40 3.78 2.90 -18.73
CA THR A 40 4.10 4.33 -18.49
C THR A 40 5.52 4.67 -18.95
N LEU A 41 6.49 3.81 -18.65
CA LEU A 41 7.87 4.03 -19.06
C LEU A 41 7.98 4.17 -20.59
N ASP A 42 7.32 3.31 -21.35
CA ASP A 42 7.38 3.31 -22.80
C ASP A 42 6.72 4.58 -23.38
N VAL A 43 5.57 5.00 -22.82
CA VAL A 43 4.90 6.25 -23.20
C VAL A 43 5.81 7.46 -22.96
N LEU A 44 6.49 7.51 -21.82
CA LEU A 44 7.35 8.63 -21.46
C LEU A 44 8.62 8.68 -22.30
N VAL A 45 9.25 7.55 -22.56
CA VAL A 45 10.47 7.47 -23.39
C VAL A 45 10.19 7.83 -24.84
N GLU A 46 9.01 7.47 -25.39
CA GLU A 46 8.62 7.84 -26.73
C GLU A 46 8.41 9.35 -26.92
N ARG A 47 7.93 10.03 -25.87
CA ARG A 47 7.47 11.43 -25.95
C ARG A 47 8.44 12.46 -25.39
N TYR A 48 9.25 12.08 -24.40
CA TYR A 48 10.07 13.01 -23.64
C TYR A 48 11.52 12.55 -23.59
N ASN A 49 12.43 13.47 -23.25
CA ASN A 49 13.84 13.15 -23.06
C ASN A 49 14.06 12.48 -21.70
N VAL A 50 13.72 11.19 -21.60
CA VAL A 50 13.99 10.38 -20.42
C VAL A 50 15.47 10.03 -20.37
N VAL A 51 16.15 10.42 -19.32
CA VAL A 51 17.61 10.24 -19.16
C VAL A 51 18.00 9.25 -18.07
N LYS A 52 17.10 9.00 -17.10
CA LYS A 52 17.34 8.05 -15.98
C LYS A 52 16.06 7.36 -15.56
N LEU A 53 16.20 6.17 -15.02
CA LEU A 53 15.14 5.43 -14.38
C LEU A 53 15.48 5.25 -12.91
N PHE A 54 14.46 5.30 -12.06
CA PHE A 54 14.58 4.97 -10.66
C PHE A 54 13.68 3.79 -10.35
N ASN A 55 14.27 2.73 -9.86
CA ASN A 55 13.54 1.52 -9.48
C ASN A 55 13.33 1.47 -7.97
N ALA A 56 12.22 0.87 -7.58
CA ALA A 56 11.87 0.56 -6.21
C ALA A 56 11.43 -0.91 -6.15
N ILE A 57 11.19 -1.43 -5.01
CA ILE A 57 10.71 -2.75 -4.58
C ILE A 57 10.63 -3.87 -5.64
N TYR A 58 9.96 -3.64 -6.77
CA TYR A 58 9.72 -4.66 -7.82
C TYR A 58 10.42 -4.36 -9.15
N GLY A 59 11.28 -3.32 -9.23
CA GLY A 59 11.87 -2.86 -10.49
C GLY A 59 10.91 -2.01 -11.34
N VAL A 60 11.44 -1.40 -12.42
CA VAL A 60 10.65 -0.48 -13.27
C VAL A 60 9.61 -1.20 -14.14
N ARG A 61 9.77 -2.52 -14.35
CA ARG A 61 8.83 -3.36 -15.12
C ARG A 61 8.16 -4.46 -14.31
N GLY A 62 8.40 -4.53 -13.01
CA GLY A 62 7.89 -5.61 -12.15
C GLY A 62 8.71 -6.90 -12.25
N ASP A 63 9.97 -6.79 -12.60
CA ASP A 63 10.92 -7.84 -12.93
C ASP A 63 11.70 -8.40 -11.72
N PHE A 64 11.49 -7.81 -10.53
CA PHE A 64 12.08 -8.28 -9.27
C PHE A 64 11.01 -8.80 -8.29
N ARG A 65 11.45 -9.63 -7.34
CA ARG A 65 10.59 -10.16 -6.28
C ARG A 65 10.69 -9.31 -5.02
N TYR A 66 9.61 -9.25 -4.27
CA TYR A 66 9.60 -8.62 -2.95
C TYR A 66 10.64 -9.25 -2.02
N GLY A 67 11.41 -8.39 -1.32
CA GLY A 67 12.45 -8.82 -0.40
C GLY A 67 13.81 -9.12 -1.07
N GLU A 68 13.91 -9.07 -2.38
CA GLU A 68 15.19 -9.05 -3.08
C GLU A 68 15.74 -7.62 -3.11
N THR A 69 17.04 -7.46 -2.92
CA THR A 69 17.70 -6.17 -3.18
C THR A 69 17.61 -5.89 -4.66
N THR A 70 16.94 -4.79 -5.02
CA THR A 70 16.84 -4.40 -6.43
C THR A 70 18.14 -3.69 -6.82
N PRO A 71 19.04 -4.32 -7.57
CA PRO A 71 20.32 -3.72 -7.94
C PRO A 71 20.14 -2.58 -8.95
N GLU A 72 21.20 -1.83 -9.19
CA GLU A 72 21.30 -1.01 -10.39
C GLU A 72 21.40 -1.92 -11.62
N TYR A 73 20.59 -1.65 -12.66
CA TYR A 73 20.59 -2.43 -13.90
C TYR A 73 20.21 -1.58 -15.11
N VAL A 74 20.47 -2.11 -16.32
CA VAL A 74 20.02 -1.48 -17.56
C VAL A 74 18.71 -2.09 -18.00
N ASP A 75 17.68 -1.27 -18.19
CA ASP A 75 16.42 -1.71 -18.80
C ASP A 75 16.65 -2.08 -20.26
N GLU A 76 16.50 -3.37 -20.59
CA GLU A 76 16.84 -3.91 -21.91
C GLU A 76 16.06 -3.22 -23.05
N LYS A 77 14.83 -2.80 -22.81
CA LYS A 77 13.98 -2.20 -23.84
C LYS A 77 14.37 -0.76 -24.17
N THR A 78 14.80 0.00 -23.19
CA THR A 78 15.13 1.43 -23.38
C THR A 78 16.63 1.71 -23.43
N GLY A 79 17.47 0.79 -22.96
CA GLY A 79 18.90 0.99 -22.80
C GLY A 79 19.28 1.94 -21.67
N LEU A 80 18.31 2.39 -20.86
CA LEU A 80 18.53 3.34 -19.77
C LEU A 80 18.89 2.62 -18.48
N THR A 81 19.78 3.23 -17.69
CA THR A 81 20.11 2.74 -16.35
C THR A 81 18.99 3.02 -15.34
N ALA A 82 18.58 1.97 -14.65
CA ALA A 82 17.63 2.01 -13.53
C ALA A 82 18.40 1.96 -12.21
N TYR A 83 18.44 3.08 -11.52
CA TYR A 83 19.11 3.23 -10.21
C TYR A 83 18.18 2.81 -9.10
N SER A 84 18.67 2.08 -8.10
CA SER A 84 17.87 1.72 -6.92
C SER A 84 17.72 2.91 -6.00
N ILE A 85 16.47 3.27 -5.68
CA ILE A 85 16.13 4.35 -4.74
C ILE A 85 15.41 3.84 -3.49
N PHE A 86 15.38 2.53 -3.32
CA PHE A 86 14.79 1.89 -2.15
C PHE A 86 15.78 0.81 -1.65
N CYS A 87 16.79 1.29 -0.92
CA CYS A 87 17.90 0.49 -0.43
C CYS A 87 17.96 0.50 1.10
N MET A 88 18.80 -0.35 1.67
CA MET A 88 19.00 -0.41 3.11
C MET A 88 19.61 0.87 3.70
N ASP A 89 20.42 1.57 2.91
CA ASP A 89 21.16 2.77 3.31
C ASP A 89 20.46 4.08 2.92
N HIS A 90 19.52 4.04 1.98
CA HIS A 90 18.76 5.23 1.59
C HIS A 90 17.40 4.91 0.97
N VAL A 91 16.44 5.82 1.14
CA VAL A 91 15.16 5.83 0.42
C VAL A 91 15.02 7.17 -0.29
N GLY A 92 14.97 7.14 -1.61
CA GLY A 92 14.99 8.29 -2.49
C GLY A 92 16.33 8.46 -3.21
N PRO A 93 16.39 9.28 -4.28
CA PRO A 93 17.60 9.48 -5.06
C PRO A 93 18.63 10.32 -4.30
N THR A 94 19.91 10.00 -4.50
CA THR A 94 21.05 10.79 -4.00
C THR A 94 21.30 12.01 -4.89
N ALA A 95 22.12 12.95 -4.43
CA ALA A 95 22.51 14.14 -5.20
C ALA A 95 23.15 13.78 -6.55
N GLU A 96 23.98 12.73 -6.60
CA GLU A 96 24.62 12.26 -7.84
C GLU A 96 23.61 11.68 -8.82
N MET A 97 22.62 10.94 -8.33
CA MET A 97 21.56 10.37 -9.16
C MET A 97 20.71 11.44 -9.86
N VAL A 98 20.55 12.63 -9.27
CA VAL A 98 19.71 13.70 -9.84
C VAL A 98 20.51 14.82 -10.52
N LYS A 99 21.84 14.76 -10.56
CA LYS A 99 22.72 15.81 -11.07
C LYS A 99 22.35 16.33 -12.47
N ASP A 100 21.90 15.43 -13.35
CA ASP A 100 21.56 15.76 -14.74
C ASP A 100 20.06 15.61 -15.02
N VAL A 101 19.22 15.82 -14.00
CA VAL A 101 17.76 15.69 -14.07
C VAL A 101 17.11 17.05 -13.84
N ASP A 102 16.19 17.43 -14.73
CA ASP A 102 15.45 18.69 -14.60
C ASP A 102 14.08 18.48 -13.93
N VAL A 103 13.57 17.24 -13.94
CA VAL A 103 12.28 16.88 -13.33
C VAL A 103 12.20 15.37 -13.11
N ILE A 104 11.60 14.96 -12.00
CA ILE A 104 11.30 13.54 -11.72
C ILE A 104 9.81 13.32 -11.93
N VAL A 105 9.44 12.26 -12.64
CA VAL A 105 8.06 11.78 -12.81
C VAL A 105 7.84 10.55 -11.95
N PHE A 106 6.79 10.56 -11.15
CA PHE A 106 6.37 9.41 -10.35
C PHE A 106 5.04 8.86 -10.88
N ASP A 107 5.01 7.59 -11.21
CA ASP A 107 3.83 6.86 -11.60
C ASP A 107 3.89 5.40 -11.14
N ILE A 108 3.32 5.14 -9.97
CA ILE A 108 3.21 3.79 -9.40
C ILE A 108 1.78 3.57 -8.90
N ARG A 109 1.27 2.36 -9.09
CA ARG A 109 0.00 1.93 -8.46
C ARG A 109 0.23 1.59 -7.00
N GLU A 110 -0.61 2.11 -6.14
CA GLU A 110 -0.60 1.85 -4.72
C GLU A 110 -1.84 1.03 -4.29
N ALA A 111 -1.96 0.67 -3.02
CA ALA A 111 -2.99 -0.20 -2.49
C ALA A 111 -4.07 0.51 -1.63
N GLY A 112 -3.96 1.82 -1.41
CA GLY A 112 -4.90 2.61 -0.58
C GLY A 112 -4.67 2.47 0.93
N THR A 113 -3.50 1.98 1.32
CA THR A 113 -3.18 1.67 2.72
C THR A 113 -1.85 2.27 3.14
N ARG A 114 -1.77 2.74 4.41
CA ARG A 114 -0.56 3.32 5.00
C ARG A 114 0.66 2.40 4.92
N PHE A 115 0.48 1.12 5.14
CA PHE A 115 1.57 0.14 5.21
C PHE A 115 1.99 -0.44 3.85
N PHE A 116 1.43 0.04 2.76
CA PHE A 116 1.94 -0.27 1.42
C PHE A 116 3.10 0.67 1.10
N GLU A 117 4.30 0.13 0.99
CA GLU A 117 5.59 0.85 1.04
C GLU A 117 5.75 1.97 -0.01
N TYR A 118 4.97 1.97 -1.09
CA TYR A 118 4.99 3.06 -2.07
C TYR A 118 4.50 4.39 -1.52
N ILE A 119 3.69 4.39 -0.46
CA ILE A 119 3.31 5.60 0.27
C ILE A 119 4.55 6.23 0.92
N SER A 120 5.36 5.44 1.62
CA SER A 120 6.61 5.93 2.22
C SER A 120 7.66 6.28 1.16
N LEU A 121 7.69 5.57 0.04
CA LEU A 121 8.58 5.87 -1.08
C LEU A 121 8.30 7.25 -1.67
N VAL A 122 7.05 7.58 -2.03
CA VAL A 122 6.74 8.90 -2.61
C VAL A 122 7.03 10.03 -1.63
N ALA A 123 6.77 9.82 -0.35
CA ALA A 123 7.09 10.81 0.68
C ALA A 123 8.61 11.03 0.83
N SER A 124 9.42 9.97 0.82
CA SER A 124 10.88 10.06 0.83
C SER A 124 11.44 10.67 -0.45
N LEU A 125 10.86 10.32 -1.60
CA LEU A 125 11.18 10.95 -2.88
C LEU A 125 10.94 12.47 -2.84
N MET A 126 9.81 12.90 -2.26
CA MET A 126 9.50 14.34 -2.08
C MET A 126 10.53 15.05 -1.21
N LYS A 127 10.98 14.44 -0.10
CA LYS A 127 12.04 14.97 0.76
C LYS A 127 13.35 15.13 -0.03
N ALA A 128 13.74 14.12 -0.82
CA ALA A 128 14.93 14.18 -1.67
C ALA A 128 14.79 15.25 -2.78
N CYS A 129 13.65 15.34 -3.43
CA CYS A 129 13.35 16.36 -4.43
C CYS A 129 13.47 17.78 -3.86
N ALA A 130 12.95 18.02 -2.66
CA ALA A 130 13.07 19.30 -1.97
C ALA A 130 14.54 19.63 -1.63
N ALA A 131 15.29 18.66 -1.09
CA ALA A 131 16.70 18.83 -0.72
C ALA A 131 17.58 19.13 -1.94
N HIS A 132 17.33 18.49 -3.06
CA HIS A 132 18.11 18.65 -4.29
C HIS A 132 17.54 19.71 -5.25
N LYS A 133 16.41 20.34 -4.90
CA LYS A 133 15.71 21.36 -5.71
C LYS A 133 15.34 20.85 -7.11
N VAL A 134 14.91 19.59 -7.20
CA VAL A 134 14.41 18.98 -8.43
C VAL A 134 12.89 18.87 -8.33
N PRO A 135 12.11 19.44 -9.28
CA PRO A 135 10.67 19.32 -9.31
C PRO A 135 10.20 17.86 -9.40
N LEU A 136 9.08 17.55 -8.74
CA LEU A 136 8.41 16.25 -8.81
C LEU A 136 7.05 16.40 -9.48
N VAL A 137 6.81 15.58 -10.50
CA VAL A 137 5.52 15.43 -11.16
C VAL A 137 4.93 14.06 -10.78
N VAL A 138 3.79 14.04 -10.11
CA VAL A 138 3.04 12.83 -9.80
C VAL A 138 1.93 12.65 -10.82
N LEU A 139 1.98 11.57 -11.58
CA LEU A 139 0.88 11.16 -12.47
C LEU A 139 -0.15 10.41 -11.62
N ASP A 140 -1.23 11.09 -11.25
CA ASP A 140 -2.18 10.55 -10.30
C ASP A 140 -2.99 9.39 -10.86
N ARG A 141 -3.38 8.48 -9.97
CA ARG A 141 -4.19 7.30 -10.25
C ARG A 141 -5.35 7.21 -9.27
N ILE A 142 -6.44 6.58 -9.69
CA ILE A 142 -7.61 6.38 -8.83
C ILE A 142 -7.23 5.63 -7.56
N ALA A 143 -7.88 5.97 -6.44
CA ALA A 143 -7.71 5.23 -5.19
C ALA A 143 -8.28 3.81 -5.36
N PRO A 144 -7.47 2.74 -5.21
CA PRO A 144 -7.85 1.39 -5.64
C PRO A 144 -9.01 0.80 -4.83
N ILE A 145 -9.21 1.24 -3.60
CA ILE A 145 -10.26 0.78 -2.70
C ILE A 145 -11.27 1.90 -2.36
N GLY A 146 -11.39 2.90 -3.25
CA GLY A 146 -12.23 4.09 -3.05
C GLY A 146 -11.63 5.12 -2.10
N GLY A 147 -12.12 6.35 -2.18
CA GLY A 147 -11.63 7.51 -1.43
C GLY A 147 -12.53 7.96 -0.26
N SER A 148 -13.59 7.21 0.06
CA SER A 148 -14.59 7.65 1.04
C SER A 148 -14.38 7.09 2.45
N ILE A 149 -13.82 5.89 2.59
CA ILE A 149 -13.75 5.19 3.88
C ILE A 149 -12.34 5.31 4.45
N VAL A 150 -12.25 5.88 5.65
CA VAL A 150 -11.04 5.95 6.49
C VAL A 150 -11.19 4.94 7.61
N GLU A 151 -10.17 4.09 7.84
CA GLU A 151 -10.25 3.00 8.82
C GLU A 151 -8.88 2.70 9.45
N GLY A 152 -8.92 2.12 10.64
CA GLY A 152 -7.76 1.58 11.34
C GLY A 152 -7.09 2.56 12.30
N THR A 153 -5.93 2.15 12.80
CA THR A 153 -5.10 2.94 13.70
C THR A 153 -4.42 4.08 12.96
N VAL A 154 -4.37 5.26 13.56
CA VAL A 154 -3.56 6.37 13.07
C VAL A 154 -2.17 6.25 13.67
N CYS A 155 -1.13 6.26 12.82
CA CYS A 155 0.25 6.14 13.25
C CYS A 155 0.69 7.38 14.04
N PRO A 156 1.02 7.28 15.33
CA PRO A 156 1.52 8.42 16.07
C PRO A 156 2.99 8.73 15.69
N PRO A 157 3.48 9.97 15.87
CA PRO A 157 4.86 10.34 15.53
C PRO A 157 5.93 9.45 16.20
N THR A 158 5.63 8.94 17.38
CA THR A 158 6.52 8.04 18.13
C THR A 158 6.64 6.62 17.56
N MET A 159 5.81 6.28 16.56
CA MET A 159 5.74 4.96 15.95
C MET A 159 6.03 4.99 14.44
N HIS A 160 6.55 6.11 13.92
CA HIS A 160 6.89 6.24 12.50
C HIS A 160 7.91 5.18 12.08
N ASN A 161 7.70 4.60 10.91
CA ASN A 161 8.56 3.56 10.31
C ASN A 161 8.25 3.45 8.80
N ILE A 162 8.98 2.58 8.08
CA ILE A 162 8.83 2.43 6.60
C ILE A 162 7.41 2.04 6.15
N VAL A 163 6.60 1.42 7.01
CA VAL A 163 5.19 1.09 6.76
C VAL A 163 4.23 2.02 7.51
N GLY A 164 4.71 3.21 7.91
CA GLY A 164 3.93 4.21 8.62
C GLY A 164 4.74 5.46 8.96
N ASP A 165 5.07 6.29 7.96
CA ASP A 165 5.97 7.45 8.10
C ASP A 165 5.24 8.74 8.52
N TYR A 166 3.91 8.78 8.54
CA TYR A 166 3.10 9.96 8.90
C TYR A 166 1.89 9.57 9.74
N GLU A 167 1.24 10.56 10.35
CA GLU A 167 -0.01 10.37 11.10
C GLU A 167 -1.18 9.98 10.17
N LEU A 168 -1.06 8.81 9.57
CA LEU A 168 -2.01 8.25 8.62
C LEU A 168 -2.79 7.09 9.25
N PRO A 169 -4.08 6.93 8.93
CA PRO A 169 -4.84 5.74 9.25
C PRO A 169 -4.39 4.54 8.40
N SER A 170 -4.79 3.33 8.77
CA SER A 170 -4.48 2.13 8.00
C SER A 170 -5.03 2.19 6.57
N ARG A 171 -6.30 2.61 6.40
CA ARG A 171 -6.93 2.92 5.11
C ARG A 171 -6.99 4.43 4.95
N ILE A 172 -6.25 4.98 3.98
CA ILE A 172 -5.97 6.42 3.90
C ILE A 172 -7.04 7.24 3.17
N ALA A 173 -7.82 6.62 2.27
CA ALA A 173 -8.87 7.28 1.48
C ALA A 173 -8.36 8.54 0.73
N LEU A 174 -7.18 8.46 0.14
CA LEU A 174 -6.58 9.44 -0.75
C LEU A 174 -6.01 8.72 -1.97
N THR A 175 -5.97 9.41 -3.12
CA THR A 175 -5.13 9.00 -4.24
C THR A 175 -3.66 9.28 -3.93
N ILE A 176 -2.74 8.74 -4.71
CA ILE A 176 -1.31 9.00 -4.49
C ILE A 176 -0.94 10.47 -4.70
N GLY A 177 -1.61 11.15 -5.66
CA GLY A 177 -1.44 12.58 -5.87
C GLY A 177 -2.00 13.42 -4.74
N GLU A 178 -3.18 13.07 -4.22
CA GLU A 178 -3.75 13.72 -3.03
C GLU A 178 -2.89 13.50 -1.79
N PHE A 179 -2.35 12.28 -1.62
CA PHE A 179 -1.42 11.96 -0.54
C PHE A 179 -0.15 12.83 -0.64
N ALA A 180 0.45 12.94 -1.82
CA ALA A 180 1.62 13.78 -2.03
C ALA A 180 1.33 15.25 -1.66
N ARG A 181 0.17 15.80 -2.07
CA ARG A 181 -0.28 17.14 -1.67
C ARG A 181 -0.45 17.27 -0.16
N TYR A 182 -1.09 16.27 0.46
CA TYR A 182 -1.33 16.23 1.90
C TYR A 182 -0.01 16.28 2.68
N VAL A 183 0.95 15.44 2.33
CA VAL A 183 2.25 15.41 3.00
C VAL A 183 3.03 16.70 2.76
N ASN A 184 3.03 17.22 1.53
CA ASN A 184 3.72 18.48 1.21
C ASN A 184 3.17 19.66 2.02
N GLY A 185 1.84 19.75 2.17
CA GLY A 185 1.18 20.86 2.85
C GLY A 185 1.13 20.73 4.37
N GLU A 186 0.70 19.57 4.91
CA GLU A 186 0.53 19.39 6.36
C GLU A 186 1.87 19.25 7.10
N TYR A 187 2.89 18.70 6.44
CA TYR A 187 4.21 18.48 7.07
C TYR A 187 5.32 19.37 6.53
N GLY A 188 4.98 20.30 5.62
CA GLY A 188 5.91 21.35 5.17
C GLY A 188 7.16 20.80 4.47
N VAL A 189 7.03 19.74 3.64
CA VAL A 189 8.18 19.11 2.97
C VAL A 189 8.90 20.07 2.03
N GLY A 190 8.17 21.03 1.44
CA GLY A 190 8.76 22.05 0.56
C GLY A 190 9.15 21.52 -0.83
N CYS A 191 8.58 20.41 -1.26
CA CYS A 191 8.78 19.88 -2.60
C CYS A 191 8.07 20.75 -3.65
N ASP A 192 8.77 21.09 -4.74
CA ASP A 192 8.13 21.66 -5.95
C ASP A 192 7.33 20.58 -6.64
N LEU A 193 6.06 20.44 -6.22
CA LEU A 193 5.18 19.34 -6.56
C LEU A 193 4.12 19.76 -7.58
N THR A 194 4.06 19.05 -8.70
CA THR A 194 2.94 19.11 -9.65
C THR A 194 2.22 17.77 -9.65
N VAL A 195 0.89 17.76 -9.50
CA VAL A 195 0.05 16.57 -9.66
C VAL A 195 -0.71 16.68 -10.98
N ILE A 196 -0.57 15.68 -11.85
CA ILE A 196 -1.40 15.53 -13.06
C ILE A 196 -2.63 14.70 -12.66
N PRO A 197 -3.80 15.33 -12.55
CA PRO A 197 -4.96 14.68 -11.96
C PRO A 197 -5.61 13.65 -12.86
N VAL A 198 -6.32 12.72 -12.25
CA VAL A 198 -7.26 11.79 -12.90
C VAL A 198 -8.47 12.57 -13.41
N GLU A 199 -9.09 12.11 -14.48
CA GLU A 199 -10.37 12.64 -14.98
C GLU A 199 -11.43 11.56 -14.99
N GLY A 200 -12.66 11.89 -14.56
CA GLY A 200 -13.84 11.01 -14.61
C GLY A 200 -14.06 10.14 -13.38
N TRP A 201 -13.10 10.04 -12.46
CA TRP A 201 -13.25 9.29 -11.21
C TRP A 201 -13.88 10.15 -10.11
N LYS A 202 -14.72 9.52 -9.30
CA LYS A 202 -15.28 10.10 -8.09
C LYS A 202 -14.86 9.25 -6.87
N ARG A 203 -14.75 9.91 -5.74
CA ARG A 203 -14.25 9.35 -4.48
C ARG A 203 -15.00 8.11 -3.98
N ASN A 204 -16.31 8.03 -4.25
CA ASN A 204 -17.15 6.91 -3.87
C ASN A 204 -17.05 5.69 -4.82
N MET A 205 -16.31 5.80 -5.93
CA MET A 205 -16.14 4.71 -6.88
C MET A 205 -15.01 3.77 -6.47
N TYR A 206 -15.27 2.47 -6.58
CA TYR A 206 -14.25 1.43 -6.54
C TYR A 206 -13.61 1.24 -7.91
N TYR A 207 -12.44 0.60 -7.94
CA TYR A 207 -11.65 0.45 -9.14
C TYR A 207 -12.39 -0.26 -10.28
N ASP A 208 -13.11 -1.34 -9.96
CA ASP A 208 -13.85 -2.17 -10.93
C ASP A 208 -15.20 -1.59 -11.38
N GLU A 209 -15.57 -0.41 -10.87
CA GLU A 209 -16.68 0.40 -11.41
C GLU A 209 -16.22 1.31 -12.55
N THR A 210 -14.91 1.38 -12.79
CA THR A 210 -14.29 2.16 -13.86
C THR A 210 -13.82 1.26 -15.01
N ASP A 211 -13.47 1.88 -16.14
CA ASP A 211 -12.89 1.17 -17.29
C ASP A 211 -11.36 1.02 -17.21
N VAL A 212 -10.75 1.42 -16.09
CA VAL A 212 -9.30 1.25 -15.87
C VAL A 212 -8.99 -0.22 -15.59
N PRO A 213 -8.10 -0.85 -16.36
CA PRO A 213 -7.80 -2.27 -16.20
C PRO A 213 -7.06 -2.54 -14.88
N TRP A 214 -7.47 -3.61 -14.17
CA TRP A 214 -6.76 -4.05 -12.97
C TRP A 214 -5.44 -4.72 -13.34
N LEU A 215 -4.33 -4.04 -13.10
CA LEU A 215 -3.02 -4.66 -13.05
C LEU A 215 -2.53 -4.71 -11.60
N LEU A 216 -1.79 -5.75 -11.26
CA LEU A 216 -1.40 -6.03 -9.89
C LEU A 216 -0.49 -4.92 -9.33
N PRO A 217 -0.87 -4.24 -8.24
CA PRO A 217 0.05 -3.36 -7.53
C PRO A 217 1.12 -4.17 -6.77
N SER A 218 0.81 -5.40 -6.44
CA SER A 218 1.69 -6.41 -5.84
C SER A 218 1.21 -7.80 -6.23
N PRO A 219 2.10 -8.81 -6.32
CA PRO A 219 1.74 -10.18 -6.70
C PRO A 219 0.62 -10.82 -5.89
N SER A 220 0.39 -10.36 -4.66
CA SER A 220 -0.66 -10.88 -3.78
C SER A 220 -1.94 -10.05 -3.75
N LEU A 221 -2.05 -8.98 -4.54
CA LEU A 221 -3.23 -8.13 -4.63
C LEU A 221 -3.93 -8.34 -5.99
N ASN A 222 -4.56 -9.50 -6.14
CA ASN A 222 -5.03 -10.01 -7.42
C ASN A 222 -6.36 -9.41 -7.91
N CYS A 223 -7.14 -8.79 -7.03
CA CYS A 223 -8.38 -8.10 -7.40
C CYS A 223 -8.78 -7.04 -6.37
N VAL A 224 -9.80 -6.25 -6.68
CA VAL A 224 -10.29 -5.18 -5.82
C VAL A 224 -10.72 -5.69 -4.44
N ASN A 225 -11.43 -6.81 -4.35
CA ASN A 225 -11.88 -7.38 -3.08
C ASN A 225 -10.70 -7.82 -2.20
N THR A 226 -9.67 -8.46 -2.80
CA THR A 226 -8.43 -8.78 -2.10
C THR A 226 -7.77 -7.52 -1.55
N ASN A 227 -7.75 -6.44 -2.36
CA ASN A 227 -7.14 -5.18 -1.95
C ASN A 227 -7.93 -4.45 -0.84
N ILE A 228 -9.27 -4.54 -0.86
CA ILE A 228 -10.10 -4.04 0.24
C ILE A 228 -9.78 -4.80 1.53
N LEU A 229 -9.73 -6.14 1.48
CA LEU A 229 -9.40 -6.95 2.65
C LEU A 229 -7.98 -6.70 3.15
N TYR A 230 -7.03 -6.50 2.25
CA TYR A 230 -5.63 -6.17 2.60
C TYR A 230 -5.54 -4.99 3.59
N ALA A 231 -6.43 -4.01 3.50
CA ALA A 231 -6.46 -2.84 4.39
C ALA A 231 -6.57 -3.20 5.90
N GLY A 232 -7.00 -4.42 6.22
CA GLY A 232 -6.98 -4.94 7.59
C GLY A 232 -6.20 -6.24 7.71
N TYR A 233 -6.32 -7.12 6.74
CA TYR A 233 -5.75 -8.48 6.77
C TYR A 233 -4.24 -8.52 6.64
N CYS A 234 -3.60 -7.40 6.26
CA CYS A 234 -2.15 -7.25 6.39
C CYS A 234 -1.67 -7.51 7.84
N ALA A 235 -2.50 -7.29 8.86
CA ALA A 235 -2.18 -7.61 10.25
C ALA A 235 -1.81 -9.09 10.47
N PHE A 236 -2.37 -10.02 9.68
CA PHE A 236 -2.03 -11.45 9.74
C PHE A 236 -0.58 -11.73 9.33
N GLU A 237 0.08 -10.87 8.57
CA GLU A 237 1.52 -11.00 8.27
C GLU A 237 2.37 -10.96 9.54
N GLY A 238 1.88 -10.28 10.58
CA GLY A 238 2.51 -10.20 11.89
C GLY A 238 2.32 -11.44 12.77
N ILE A 239 1.58 -12.48 12.31
CA ILE A 239 1.36 -13.73 13.04
C ILE A 239 2.03 -14.86 12.28
N ALA A 240 3.15 -15.38 12.79
CA ALA A 240 3.96 -16.40 12.14
C ALA A 240 3.22 -17.73 11.98
N SER A 241 2.35 -18.06 12.92
CA SER A 241 1.63 -19.34 13.02
C SER A 241 0.30 -19.38 12.24
N LEU A 242 -0.07 -18.30 11.55
CA LEU A 242 -1.36 -18.20 10.85
C LEU A 242 -1.13 -17.72 9.41
N SER A 243 -1.58 -18.50 8.42
CA SER A 243 -1.50 -18.15 7.01
C SER A 243 -2.56 -17.10 6.67
N GLU A 244 -2.16 -16.06 5.93
CA GLU A 244 -3.04 -15.07 5.30
C GLU A 244 -3.37 -15.43 3.84
N GLY A 245 -3.22 -16.69 3.47
CA GLY A 245 -3.56 -17.19 2.14
C GLY A 245 -2.52 -16.92 1.05
N ARG A 246 -1.34 -16.35 1.35
CA ARG A 246 -0.23 -16.26 0.39
C ARG A 246 0.20 -17.65 -0.05
N GLY A 247 0.53 -17.81 -1.33
CA GLY A 247 0.79 -19.13 -1.93
C GLY A 247 -0.48 -19.88 -2.34
N THR A 248 -1.65 -19.24 -2.29
CA THR A 248 -2.92 -19.69 -2.86
C THR A 248 -3.41 -18.72 -3.94
N SER A 249 -4.50 -19.04 -4.62
CA SER A 249 -5.17 -18.12 -5.56
C SER A 249 -5.94 -16.98 -4.87
N LYS A 250 -6.06 -17.03 -3.52
CA LYS A 250 -6.86 -16.10 -2.72
C LYS A 250 -6.11 -15.52 -1.52
N PRO A 251 -4.96 -14.86 -1.75
CA PRO A 251 -4.21 -14.20 -0.68
C PRO A 251 -5.10 -13.14 -0.02
N PHE A 252 -4.99 -13.00 1.30
CA PHE A 252 -5.78 -12.10 2.15
C PHE A 252 -7.30 -12.35 2.17
N GLU A 253 -7.83 -13.24 1.31
CA GLU A 253 -9.22 -13.70 1.42
C GLU A 253 -9.32 -14.98 2.27
N LEU A 254 -8.23 -15.77 2.33
CA LEU A 254 -8.10 -16.99 3.12
C LEU A 254 -7.26 -16.73 4.36
N VAL A 255 -7.74 -17.20 5.51
CA VAL A 255 -6.99 -17.18 6.78
C VAL A 255 -7.11 -18.55 7.43
N GLY A 256 -5.98 -19.18 7.81
CA GLY A 256 -6.03 -20.51 8.41
C GLY A 256 -4.69 -21.06 8.85
N ALA A 257 -4.76 -22.23 9.52
CA ALA A 257 -3.61 -22.97 9.99
C ALA A 257 -3.93 -24.47 10.11
N PRO A 258 -2.93 -25.36 10.19
CA PRO A 258 -3.17 -26.80 10.36
C PRO A 258 -3.89 -27.17 11.67
N TRP A 259 -3.76 -26.34 12.69
CA TRP A 259 -4.33 -26.57 14.04
C TRP A 259 -5.68 -25.87 14.27
N LEU A 260 -6.17 -25.03 13.33
CA LEU A 260 -7.34 -24.19 13.54
C LEU A 260 -8.64 -25.00 13.42
N ASN A 261 -9.59 -24.75 14.32
CA ASN A 261 -10.96 -25.27 14.19
C ASN A 261 -11.82 -24.28 13.37
N ALA A 262 -11.87 -24.48 12.06
CA ALA A 262 -12.56 -23.61 11.11
C ALA A 262 -14.06 -23.46 11.40
N GLY A 263 -14.77 -24.55 11.63
CA GLY A 263 -16.21 -24.53 11.89
C GLY A 263 -16.57 -23.78 13.18
N LYS A 264 -15.77 -23.95 14.24
CA LYS A 264 -15.94 -23.19 15.48
C LYS A 264 -15.66 -21.68 15.25
N LEU A 265 -14.60 -21.35 14.50
CA LEU A 265 -14.27 -19.96 14.16
C LEU A 265 -15.43 -19.28 13.41
N VAL A 266 -15.98 -19.93 12.36
CA VAL A 266 -17.14 -19.40 11.61
C VAL A 266 -18.35 -19.21 12.53
N SER A 267 -18.60 -20.15 13.45
CA SER A 267 -19.70 -20.03 14.41
C SER A 267 -19.54 -18.83 15.33
N GLU A 268 -18.34 -18.57 15.84
CA GLU A 268 -18.03 -17.40 16.68
C GLU A 268 -18.12 -16.08 15.89
N LEU A 269 -17.63 -16.05 14.65
CA LEU A 269 -17.73 -14.87 13.76
C LEU A 269 -19.17 -14.50 13.45
N LYS A 270 -20.06 -15.49 13.24
CA LYS A 270 -21.50 -15.24 13.03
C LYS A 270 -22.17 -14.53 14.22
N LYS A 271 -21.68 -14.71 15.44
CA LYS A 271 -22.19 -14.04 16.62
C LYS A 271 -21.76 -12.58 16.73
N ARG A 272 -20.72 -12.17 16.00
CA ARG A 272 -20.16 -10.81 16.05
C ARG A 272 -20.86 -9.83 15.11
N ASP A 273 -21.70 -10.31 14.19
CA ASP A 273 -22.49 -9.52 13.22
C ASP A 273 -21.64 -8.42 12.53
N LEU A 274 -20.49 -8.83 11.95
CA LEU A 274 -19.59 -7.92 11.26
C LEU A 274 -20.22 -7.42 9.96
N PRO A 275 -20.35 -6.10 9.74
CA PRO A 275 -21.08 -5.56 8.62
C PRO A 275 -20.36 -5.79 7.28
N GLY A 276 -21.13 -6.02 6.22
CA GLY A 276 -20.66 -6.10 4.84
C GLY A 276 -19.72 -7.27 4.51
N ILE A 277 -19.62 -8.28 5.40
CA ILE A 277 -18.74 -9.44 5.20
C ILE A 277 -19.37 -10.72 5.76
N ARG A 278 -19.08 -11.85 5.12
CA ARG A 278 -19.46 -13.19 5.57
C ARG A 278 -18.28 -14.14 5.49
N PHE A 279 -18.39 -15.28 6.17
CA PHE A 279 -17.31 -16.25 6.29
C PHE A 279 -17.80 -17.64 5.94
N ALA A 280 -17.02 -18.33 5.09
CA ALA A 280 -17.17 -19.75 4.86
C ALA A 280 -16.01 -20.50 5.51
N ASP A 281 -16.25 -21.67 6.10
CA ASP A 281 -15.18 -22.59 6.46
C ASP A 281 -14.60 -23.24 5.21
N VAL A 282 -13.28 -23.29 5.14
CA VAL A 282 -12.56 -23.80 3.96
C VAL A 282 -11.31 -24.57 4.37
N TYR A 283 -10.89 -25.46 3.47
CA TYR A 283 -9.60 -26.15 3.57
C TYR A 283 -8.74 -25.73 2.39
N PHE A 284 -7.47 -25.43 2.65
CA PHE A 284 -6.55 -24.99 1.60
C PHE A 284 -5.12 -25.41 1.92
N MET A 285 -4.29 -25.51 0.89
CA MET A 285 -2.89 -25.86 1.02
C MET A 285 -2.05 -24.80 0.28
N PRO A 286 -1.33 -23.93 1.00
CA PRO A 286 -0.45 -22.95 0.37
C PRO A 286 0.70 -23.66 -0.36
N THR A 287 1.08 -23.15 -1.53
CA THR A 287 2.27 -23.65 -2.27
C THR A 287 3.56 -22.97 -1.83
N ALA A 288 3.45 -21.81 -1.17
CA ALA A 288 4.55 -21.00 -0.67
C ALA A 288 4.14 -20.23 0.58
N SER A 289 5.07 -19.53 1.23
CA SER A 289 4.86 -18.75 2.45
C SER A 289 4.54 -19.65 3.67
N LYS A 290 3.75 -19.11 4.63
CA LYS A 290 3.42 -19.80 5.87
C LYS A 290 2.63 -21.08 5.60
N HIS A 291 2.97 -22.15 6.30
CA HIS A 291 2.34 -23.48 6.16
C HIS A 291 2.40 -24.05 4.74
N ALA A 292 3.42 -23.69 3.94
CA ALA A 292 3.59 -24.22 2.59
C ALA A 292 3.57 -25.78 2.60
N LYS A 293 2.76 -26.36 1.69
CA LYS A 293 2.56 -27.80 1.54
C LYS A 293 1.90 -28.49 2.74
N GLN A 294 1.29 -27.75 3.66
CA GLN A 294 0.50 -28.29 4.75
C GLN A 294 -0.98 -27.98 4.53
N LEU A 295 -1.86 -28.92 4.86
CA LEU A 295 -3.30 -28.68 4.85
C LEU A 295 -3.68 -27.75 6.00
N CYS A 296 -4.24 -26.60 5.66
CA CYS A 296 -4.78 -25.61 6.58
C CYS A 296 -6.31 -25.73 6.64
N TYR A 297 -6.83 -25.60 7.84
CA TYR A 297 -8.25 -25.39 8.12
C TYR A 297 -8.45 -23.92 8.41
N GLY A 298 -9.48 -23.29 7.86
CA GLY A 298 -9.63 -21.86 8.03
C GLY A 298 -10.92 -21.30 7.45
N ILE A 299 -10.91 -20.02 7.18
CA ILE A 299 -12.03 -19.27 6.65
C ILE A 299 -11.68 -18.64 5.31
N GLN A 300 -12.69 -18.52 4.43
CA GLN A 300 -12.70 -17.55 3.36
C GLN A 300 -13.61 -16.38 3.74
N SER A 301 -13.06 -15.18 3.65
CA SER A 301 -13.77 -13.92 3.85
C SER A 301 -14.41 -13.48 2.54
N ILE A 302 -15.71 -13.20 2.55
CA ILE A 302 -16.50 -12.83 1.38
C ILE A 302 -17.14 -11.49 1.64
N ILE A 303 -16.70 -10.44 0.93
CA ILE A 303 -17.32 -9.11 1.00
C ILE A 303 -18.70 -9.18 0.37
N THR A 304 -19.74 -8.81 1.11
CA THR A 304 -21.13 -8.74 0.65
C THR A 304 -21.58 -7.30 0.41
N ASP A 305 -20.98 -6.33 1.10
CA ASP A 305 -21.16 -4.91 0.86
C ASP A 305 -19.85 -4.18 1.15
N ARG A 306 -19.26 -3.56 0.13
CA ARG A 306 -17.97 -2.85 0.23
C ARG A 306 -18.06 -1.57 1.04
N ASN A 307 -19.22 -0.92 1.07
CA ASN A 307 -19.42 0.32 1.80
C ASN A 307 -19.56 0.10 3.30
N GLU A 308 -20.10 -1.06 3.68
CA GLU A 308 -20.26 -1.46 5.07
C GLU A 308 -19.06 -2.26 5.62
N CYS A 309 -18.32 -2.95 4.75
CA CYS A 309 -17.18 -3.78 5.15
C CYS A 309 -16.09 -2.95 5.85
N ARG A 310 -15.67 -3.42 7.02
CA ARG A 310 -14.60 -2.81 7.84
C ARG A 310 -13.46 -3.82 8.03
N PRO A 311 -12.59 -3.99 7.02
CA PRO A 311 -11.56 -5.02 7.01
C PRO A 311 -10.60 -4.93 8.19
N PHE A 312 -10.27 -3.73 8.68
CA PHE A 312 -9.40 -3.58 9.84
C PHE A 312 -10.04 -4.15 11.11
N LEU A 313 -11.25 -3.72 11.44
CA LEU A 313 -11.98 -4.25 12.59
C LEU A 313 -12.22 -5.75 12.45
N THR A 314 -12.56 -6.21 11.24
CA THR A 314 -12.80 -7.62 10.93
C THR A 314 -11.56 -8.47 11.18
N ALA A 315 -10.40 -8.08 10.67
CA ALA A 315 -9.15 -8.82 10.82
C ALA A 315 -8.76 -8.96 12.30
N LEU A 316 -8.83 -7.86 13.06
CA LEU A 316 -8.51 -7.90 14.49
C LEU A 316 -9.52 -8.72 15.28
N THR A 317 -10.82 -8.67 14.93
CA THR A 317 -11.84 -9.53 15.56
C THR A 317 -11.59 -11.01 15.29
N ILE A 318 -11.15 -11.37 14.08
CA ILE A 318 -10.75 -12.75 13.76
C ILE A 318 -9.56 -13.17 14.63
N ILE A 319 -8.55 -12.30 14.77
CA ILE A 319 -7.36 -12.59 15.60
C ILE A 319 -7.76 -12.76 17.07
N ASP A 320 -8.64 -11.90 17.61
CA ASP A 320 -9.13 -12.02 18.98
C ASP A 320 -9.81 -13.36 19.22
N ILE A 321 -10.74 -13.76 18.35
CA ILE A 321 -11.44 -15.04 18.46
C ILE A 321 -10.45 -16.23 18.39
N ILE A 322 -9.49 -16.20 17.45
CA ILE A 322 -8.50 -17.26 17.33
C ILE A 322 -7.62 -17.31 18.61
N ARG A 323 -7.23 -16.15 19.14
CA ARG A 323 -6.46 -16.04 20.38
C ARG A 323 -7.21 -16.58 21.60
N GLU A 324 -8.52 -16.34 21.68
CA GLU A 324 -9.39 -16.93 22.71
C GLU A 324 -9.54 -18.44 22.57
N MET A 325 -9.64 -18.94 21.33
CA MET A 325 -9.82 -20.37 21.06
C MET A 325 -8.54 -21.21 21.21
N HIS A 326 -7.39 -20.62 20.87
CA HIS A 326 -6.10 -21.29 20.72
C HIS A 326 -4.96 -20.39 21.22
N PRO A 327 -4.94 -19.98 22.52
CA PRO A 327 -3.97 -19.02 23.02
C PRO A 327 -2.52 -19.52 22.89
N GLU A 328 -2.32 -20.83 22.97
CA GLU A 328 -1.01 -21.48 22.85
C GLU A 328 -0.45 -21.51 21.41
N ASN A 329 -1.30 -21.30 20.41
CA ASN A 329 -0.90 -21.40 19.00
C ASN A 329 -0.59 -20.05 18.35
N ILE A 330 -0.87 -18.92 18.99
CA ILE A 330 -0.57 -17.60 18.45
C ILE A 330 0.91 -17.27 18.66
N VAL A 331 1.68 -17.32 17.57
CA VAL A 331 3.09 -16.93 17.53
C VAL A 331 3.22 -15.67 16.68
N TYR A 332 3.60 -14.56 17.31
CA TYR A 332 3.87 -13.32 16.61
C TYR A 332 5.20 -13.41 15.85
N ARG A 333 5.24 -12.79 14.67
CA ARG A 333 6.48 -12.64 13.90
C ARG A 333 7.35 -11.58 14.55
N ASP A 334 8.64 -11.89 14.74
CA ASP A 334 9.64 -10.94 15.22
C ASP A 334 10.01 -9.93 14.11
N VAL A 335 10.28 -8.69 14.51
CA VAL A 335 10.69 -7.59 13.60
C VAL A 335 12.15 -7.71 13.19
N THR A 336 12.99 -8.38 13.98
CA THR A 336 14.42 -8.53 13.71
C THR A 336 14.73 -9.33 12.45
N ILE A 337 13.72 -9.96 11.85
CA ILE A 337 13.85 -10.70 10.59
C ILE A 337 13.47 -9.79 9.42
N GLY A 338 14.44 -8.99 8.97
CA GLY A 338 14.43 -8.29 7.67
C GLY A 338 13.83 -6.88 7.65
N HIS A 339 14.66 -5.94 7.21
CA HIS A 339 14.41 -4.55 6.82
C HIS A 339 14.41 -3.50 7.94
N THR A 340 15.59 -3.27 8.52
CA THR A 340 15.93 -1.97 9.10
C THR A 340 16.47 -1.07 7.98
N VAL A 341 15.60 -0.32 7.32
CA VAL A 341 16.03 0.80 6.50
C VAL A 341 16.15 2.01 7.43
N ARG A 342 17.34 2.33 7.87
CA ARG A 342 17.82 3.42 8.72
C ARG A 342 18.18 3.03 10.16
N GLU A 343 19.48 2.89 10.41
CA GLU A 343 20.05 2.83 11.76
C GLU A 343 20.17 4.21 12.45
N GLU A 344 19.99 5.32 11.74
CA GLU A 344 20.33 6.68 12.24
C GLU A 344 19.18 7.46 12.87
N GLU A 345 17.93 7.06 12.73
CA GLU A 345 16.81 7.63 13.45
C GLU A 345 16.34 6.63 14.51
N SER A 346 16.17 7.09 15.74
CA SER A 346 15.65 6.30 16.87
C SER A 346 14.18 5.92 16.64
N PHE A 347 13.95 4.97 15.73
CA PHE A 347 12.64 4.35 15.61
C PHE A 347 12.34 3.54 16.86
N PRO A 348 11.08 3.53 17.33
CA PRO A 348 10.69 2.69 18.43
C PRO A 348 11.05 1.24 18.11
N VAL A 349 11.67 0.56 19.06
CA VAL A 349 12.00 -0.85 18.92
C VAL A 349 10.72 -1.67 18.99
N PHE A 350 10.11 -1.91 17.83
CA PHE A 350 9.06 -2.89 17.74
C PHE A 350 9.66 -4.29 17.93
N THR A 351 9.12 -5.07 18.81
CA THR A 351 9.50 -6.48 18.99
C THR A 351 8.66 -7.41 18.09
N ARG A 352 7.46 -6.97 17.71
CA ARG A 352 6.52 -7.75 16.90
C ARG A 352 6.14 -7.02 15.63
N TYR A 353 6.13 -7.75 14.52
CA TYR A 353 5.81 -7.16 13.21
C TYR A 353 4.37 -6.61 13.14
N ILE A 354 3.42 -7.24 13.85
CA ILE A 354 2.04 -6.73 13.94
C ILE A 354 1.99 -5.32 14.54
N ASP A 355 2.84 -5.01 15.53
CA ASP A 355 2.86 -3.70 16.19
C ASP A 355 3.34 -2.61 15.22
N LYS A 356 4.26 -2.97 14.32
CA LYS A 356 4.72 -2.11 13.23
C LYS A 356 3.58 -1.79 12.24
N ILE A 357 2.79 -2.80 11.84
CA ILE A 357 1.62 -2.62 10.95
C ILE A 357 0.53 -1.80 11.64
N LEU A 358 0.23 -2.12 12.89
CA LEU A 358 -0.82 -1.44 13.66
C LEU A 358 -0.37 -0.09 14.23
N ALA A 359 0.93 0.22 14.21
CA ALA A 359 1.53 1.38 14.86
C ALA A 359 1.16 1.51 16.35
N THR A 360 1.03 0.37 17.03
CA THR A 360 0.75 0.25 18.47
C THR A 360 0.97 -1.19 18.96
N ASP A 361 1.43 -1.35 20.20
CA ASP A 361 1.54 -2.65 20.88
C ASP A 361 0.26 -3.05 21.64
N ALA A 362 -0.70 -2.15 21.73
CA ALA A 362 -1.87 -2.33 22.60
C ALA A 362 -2.68 -3.60 22.28
N PHE A 363 -2.75 -3.97 21.00
CA PHE A 363 -3.47 -5.16 20.55
C PHE A 363 -2.69 -6.45 20.82
N SER A 364 -1.41 -6.48 20.44
CA SER A 364 -0.58 -7.68 20.55
C SER A 364 -0.26 -8.06 22.01
N THR A 365 -0.25 -7.07 22.90
CA THR A 365 -0.05 -7.26 24.34
C THR A 365 -1.34 -7.57 25.10
N GLY A 366 -2.50 -7.52 24.43
CA GLY A 366 -3.81 -7.75 25.06
C GLY A 366 -4.32 -6.59 25.92
N LYS A 367 -3.70 -5.41 25.84
CA LYS A 367 -4.18 -4.20 26.55
C LYS A 367 -5.53 -3.72 25.99
N MET A 368 -5.77 -3.94 24.68
CA MET A 368 -7.01 -3.63 23.99
C MET A 368 -7.40 -4.78 23.05
N ASN A 369 -8.68 -5.12 23.01
CA ASN A 369 -9.26 -5.98 21.98
C ASN A 369 -9.55 -5.17 20.70
N ALA A 370 -10.03 -5.86 19.65
CA ALA A 370 -10.30 -5.26 18.33
C ALA A 370 -11.24 -4.05 18.40
N LYS A 371 -12.32 -4.17 19.17
CA LYS A 371 -13.31 -3.09 19.32
C LYS A 371 -12.75 -1.90 20.09
N GLU A 372 -12.12 -2.16 21.23
CA GLU A 372 -11.51 -1.13 22.06
C GLU A 372 -10.44 -0.35 21.30
N LEU A 373 -9.58 -1.05 20.53
CA LEU A 373 -8.56 -0.40 19.70
C LEU A 373 -9.21 0.46 18.60
N ASN A 374 -10.22 -0.06 17.91
CA ASN A 374 -10.92 0.68 16.87
C ASN A 374 -11.56 1.97 17.44
N ASP A 375 -12.23 1.86 18.58
CA ASP A 375 -12.92 3.00 19.22
C ASP A 375 -11.90 4.03 19.75
N PHE A 376 -10.79 3.58 20.32
CA PHE A 376 -9.69 4.44 20.79
C PHE A 376 -9.16 5.38 19.70
N TYR A 377 -9.02 4.88 18.46
CA TYR A 377 -8.50 5.69 17.35
C TYR A 377 -9.58 6.48 16.59
N ALA A 378 -10.86 6.40 16.95
CA ALA A 378 -11.93 7.14 16.28
C ALA A 378 -11.68 8.66 16.23
N PRO A 379 -11.33 9.35 17.34
CA PRO A 379 -11.06 10.78 17.31
C PRO A 379 -9.86 11.17 16.43
N ALA A 380 -8.83 10.32 16.38
CA ALA A 380 -7.66 10.57 15.53
C ALA A 380 -8.02 10.43 14.04
N ARG A 381 -8.89 9.47 13.67
CA ARG A 381 -9.42 9.35 12.31
C ARG A 381 -10.27 10.55 11.90
N GLU A 382 -11.14 11.05 12.78
CA GLU A 382 -11.94 12.26 12.54
C GLU A 382 -11.04 13.46 12.24
N LYS A 383 -10.01 13.66 13.05
CA LYS A 383 -8.99 14.68 12.83
C LYS A 383 -8.29 14.56 11.48
N TYR A 384 -7.92 13.34 11.10
CA TYR A 384 -7.32 13.07 9.80
C TYR A 384 -8.28 13.40 8.66
N ILE A 385 -9.56 12.99 8.76
CA ILE A 385 -10.60 13.27 7.76
C ILE A 385 -10.74 14.77 7.53
N GLU A 386 -10.77 15.58 8.59
CA GLU A 386 -10.86 17.03 8.46
C GLU A 386 -9.61 17.63 7.79
N ARG A 387 -8.41 17.15 8.18
CA ARG A 387 -7.15 17.66 7.61
C ARG A 387 -7.01 17.34 6.12
N LYS A 388 -7.35 16.10 5.71
CA LYS A 388 -7.16 15.66 4.33
C LYS A 388 -8.06 16.38 3.32
N LYS A 389 -9.24 16.89 3.73
CA LYS A 389 -10.21 17.59 2.85
C LYS A 389 -9.59 18.73 2.04
N LYS A 390 -8.60 19.46 2.59
CA LYS A 390 -7.91 20.56 1.89
C LYS A 390 -7.11 20.12 0.67
N TYR A 391 -6.77 18.84 0.62
CA TYR A 391 -5.85 18.27 -0.36
C TYR A 391 -6.56 17.37 -1.37
N GLU A 392 -7.83 17.11 -1.16
CA GLU A 392 -8.68 16.35 -2.07
C GLU A 392 -8.81 17.07 -3.43
N LEU A 393 -8.72 16.30 -4.50
CA LEU A 393 -8.84 16.75 -5.88
C LEU A 393 -10.16 16.32 -6.52
N TYR A 394 -10.82 15.35 -5.94
CA TYR A 394 -11.98 14.67 -6.51
C TYR A 394 -13.18 14.73 -5.56
N GLU A 395 -14.40 14.81 -6.14
CA GLU A 395 -15.68 14.82 -5.42
C GLU A 395 -16.13 13.44 -4.93
#